data_06fde04f4aad3b13d35e202b3c59dead
#
_entry.id   06fde04f4aad3b13d35e202b3c59dead
#
_cell.length_a   1.000
_cell.length_b   1.000
_cell.length_c   1.000
_cell.angle_alpha   90.00
_cell.angle_beta   90.00
_cell.angle_gamma   90.00
#
_symmetry.space_group_name_H-M   'P 1'
#
loop_
_entity.id
_entity.type
_entity.pdbx_description
1 polymer ?
#
loop_
_entity_poly.entity_id
_entity_poly.type
_entity_poly.pdbx_seq_one_letter_code
_entity_poly.pdbx_strand_id
1 'polypeptide(L)'
;GALARISFTPPLPEKAQEVVEEGFNCTGFKIWIKIKGHHSLIAYAPTGHPIALVRSEYFLDDDTTILVGFGSDHTTIDLDDRDQVDELVKRWRPDLEVVECTGHDWGADPWSGQTWATPRSGQFLEGWSLFRGTQSRLRFAGADWAKGWNGVVVDGAIETGITTARGLIEEFRAMKEA
;
A
#
# COMPACT_ATOMS: atom_id res chain seq x y z
N GLY A 1 -5.90 -8.52 2.25
CA GLY A 1 -6.67 -7.71 1.31
C GLY A 1 -7.40 -8.54 0.27
N ALA A 2 -7.13 -8.31 -1.00
CA ALA A 2 -7.92 -8.89 -2.11
C ALA A 2 -8.00 -10.43 -2.12
N LEU A 3 -6.96 -11.14 -1.69
CA LEU A 3 -6.95 -12.61 -1.70
C LEU A 3 -8.07 -13.25 -0.86
N ALA A 4 -8.49 -12.63 0.21
CA ALA A 4 -9.59 -13.13 1.05
C ALA A 4 -10.95 -13.19 0.33
N ARG A 5 -11.06 -12.52 -0.82
CA ARG A 5 -12.28 -12.46 -1.65
C ARG A 5 -12.22 -13.37 -2.87
N ILE A 6 -11.15 -14.14 -3.03
CA ILE A 6 -10.95 -15.06 -4.15
C ILE A 6 -11.19 -16.49 -3.67
N SER A 7 -12.08 -17.19 -4.36
CA SER A 7 -12.28 -18.63 -4.15
C SER A 7 -11.24 -19.42 -4.93
N PHE A 8 -10.46 -20.24 -4.25
CA PHE A 8 -9.42 -21.08 -4.85
C PHE A 8 -9.89 -22.53 -4.99
N THR A 9 -9.66 -23.13 -6.18
CA THR A 9 -9.92 -24.55 -6.44
C THR A 9 -8.73 -25.17 -7.17
N PRO A 10 -7.96 -26.07 -6.54
CA PRO A 10 -8.06 -26.50 -5.14
C PRO A 10 -7.83 -25.36 -4.14
N PRO A 11 -8.23 -25.52 -2.88
CA PRO A 11 -8.03 -24.49 -1.86
C PRO A 11 -6.54 -24.22 -1.60
N LEU A 12 -6.25 -23.05 -1.10
CA LEU A 12 -4.90 -22.75 -0.61
C LEU A 12 -4.51 -23.70 0.54
N PRO A 13 -3.21 -23.98 0.75
CA PRO A 13 -2.78 -24.67 1.95
C PRO A 13 -3.30 -23.97 3.21
N GLU A 14 -3.61 -24.76 4.24
CA GLU A 14 -4.21 -24.29 5.48
C GLU A 14 -3.47 -23.05 6.05
N LYS A 15 -2.15 -23.12 6.17
CA LYS A 15 -1.35 -21.98 6.65
C LYS A 15 -1.41 -20.73 5.74
N ALA A 16 -1.53 -20.91 4.44
CA ALA A 16 -1.68 -19.79 3.52
C ALA A 16 -3.08 -19.17 3.64
N GLN A 17 -4.09 -20.00 3.87
CA GLN A 17 -5.45 -19.56 4.09
C GLN A 17 -5.57 -18.77 5.41
N GLU A 18 -4.96 -19.23 6.51
CA GLU A 18 -4.87 -18.50 7.77
C GLU A 18 -4.30 -17.09 7.55
N VAL A 19 -3.17 -16.96 6.85
CA VAL A 19 -2.55 -15.65 6.53
C VAL A 19 -3.49 -14.75 5.72
N VAL A 20 -4.22 -15.32 4.77
CA VAL A 20 -5.19 -14.57 3.95
C VAL A 20 -6.37 -14.09 4.80
N GLU A 21 -6.88 -14.92 5.71
CA GLU A 21 -7.99 -14.60 6.60
C GLU A 21 -7.61 -13.57 7.67
N GLU A 22 -6.43 -13.69 8.27
CA GLU A 22 -5.91 -12.72 9.23
C GLU A 22 -5.62 -11.36 8.59
N GLY A 23 -5.26 -11.35 7.32
CA GLY A 23 -4.84 -10.16 6.57
C GLY A 23 -3.54 -9.55 7.09
N PHE A 24 -3.11 -8.45 6.47
CA PHE A 24 -1.93 -7.69 6.88
C PHE A 24 -2.28 -6.57 7.86
N ASN A 25 -1.27 -6.06 8.54
CA ASN A 25 -1.41 -5.00 9.54
C ASN A 25 -1.23 -3.60 8.92
N CYS A 26 -1.77 -3.39 7.71
CA CYS A 26 -1.64 -2.11 7.01
C CYS A 26 -2.99 -1.47 6.73
N THR A 27 -3.29 -0.46 7.52
CA THR A 27 -4.49 0.38 7.43
C THR A 27 -4.15 1.82 7.02
N GLY A 28 -2.92 2.05 6.53
CA GLY A 28 -2.42 3.38 6.20
C GLY A 28 -3.13 4.03 5.02
N PHE A 29 -2.91 5.32 4.86
CA PHE A 29 -3.42 6.09 3.73
C PHE A 29 -2.36 7.04 3.17
N LYS A 30 -2.63 7.56 1.96
CA LYS A 30 -1.93 8.65 1.31
C LYS A 30 -2.95 9.72 0.93
N ILE A 31 -2.63 10.98 1.22
CA ILE A 31 -3.47 12.13 0.90
C ILE A 31 -2.66 13.20 0.16
N TRP A 32 -3.30 13.85 -0.79
CA TRP A 32 -2.81 15.05 -1.43
C TRP A 32 -3.49 16.27 -0.81
N ILE A 33 -2.71 17.28 -0.45
CA ILE A 33 -3.20 18.47 0.23
C ILE A 33 -2.68 19.69 -0.52
N LYS A 34 -3.57 20.50 -1.05
CA LYS A 34 -3.25 21.79 -1.66
C LYS A 34 -3.32 22.88 -0.60
N ILE A 35 -2.24 23.61 -0.40
CA ILE A 35 -2.13 24.72 0.55
C ILE A 35 -1.81 26.03 -0.16
N LYS A 36 -2.23 27.17 0.42
CA LYS A 36 -1.84 28.50 -0.05
C LYS A 36 -0.35 28.76 0.15
N GLY A 37 0.23 29.51 -0.78
CA GLY A 37 1.62 29.94 -0.75
C GLY A 37 2.61 28.85 -1.13
N HIS A 38 3.85 29.26 -1.32
CA HIS A 38 4.98 28.37 -1.60
C HIS A 38 5.68 27.98 -0.30
N HIS A 39 5.48 26.73 0.13
CA HIS A 39 6.06 26.20 1.37
C HIS A 39 6.91 24.96 1.06
N SER A 40 8.23 25.08 1.22
CA SER A 40 9.14 23.93 1.18
C SER A 40 9.24 23.34 2.58
N LEU A 41 8.63 22.18 2.79
CA LEU A 41 8.63 21.54 4.11
C LEU A 41 8.64 20.02 4.01
N ILE A 42 9.18 19.42 5.05
CA ILE A 42 8.93 18.03 5.46
C ILE A 42 8.67 18.07 6.97
N ALA A 43 7.60 17.48 7.41
CA ALA A 43 7.20 17.49 8.82
C ALA A 43 6.63 16.14 9.25
N TYR A 44 6.98 15.75 10.46
CA TYR A 44 6.49 14.57 11.15
C TYR A 44 5.64 14.99 12.33
N ALA A 45 4.44 14.46 12.41
CA ALA A 45 3.55 14.73 13.53
C ALA A 45 3.86 13.84 14.74
N PRO A 46 3.47 14.26 15.95
CA PRO A 46 3.52 13.41 17.13
C PRO A 46 2.67 12.14 16.96
N THR A 47 3.01 11.11 17.73
CA THR A 47 2.23 9.86 17.80
C THR A 47 0.76 10.16 18.09
N GLY A 48 -0.13 9.50 17.34
CA GLY A 48 -1.59 9.66 17.49
C GLY A 48 -2.20 10.76 16.61
N HIS A 49 -1.38 11.50 15.84
CA HIS A 49 -1.91 12.40 14.83
C HIS A 49 -2.30 11.60 13.57
N PRO A 50 -3.51 11.79 13.00
CA PRO A 50 -3.94 11.04 11.81
C PRO A 50 -2.95 11.14 10.64
N ILE A 51 -2.52 12.35 10.30
CA ILE A 51 -1.49 12.57 9.28
C ILE A 51 -0.12 12.57 9.96
N ALA A 52 0.61 11.47 9.85
CA ALA A 52 1.89 11.26 10.54
C ALA A 52 3.08 11.99 9.87
N LEU A 53 3.02 12.16 8.57
CA LEU A 53 4.07 12.78 7.75
C LEU A 53 3.43 13.59 6.65
N VAL A 54 3.97 14.79 6.38
CA VAL A 54 3.76 15.51 5.12
C VAL A 54 5.07 15.99 4.54
N ARG A 55 5.12 16.17 3.22
CA ARG A 55 6.18 16.85 2.53
C ARG A 55 5.67 17.60 1.31
N SER A 56 6.36 18.67 0.92
CA SER A 56 6.10 19.39 -0.31
C SER A 56 6.50 18.54 -1.51
N GLU A 57 5.62 18.47 -2.50
CA GLU A 57 5.85 17.70 -3.73
C GLU A 57 5.90 18.59 -4.96
N TYR A 58 4.96 19.55 -5.07
CA TYR A 58 4.90 20.46 -6.21
C TYR A 58 4.61 21.89 -5.76
N PHE A 59 5.25 22.85 -6.43
CA PHE A 59 4.92 24.27 -6.35
C PHE A 59 4.20 24.66 -7.64
N LEU A 60 3.00 25.21 -7.52
CA LEU A 60 2.16 25.56 -8.66
C LEU A 60 2.22 27.04 -8.98
N ASP A 61 1.93 27.41 -10.23
CA ASP A 61 1.99 28.79 -10.72
C ASP A 61 0.91 29.70 -10.09
N ASP A 62 -0.10 29.13 -9.46
CA ASP A 62 -1.20 29.84 -8.78
C ASP A 62 -0.88 30.20 -7.30
N ASP A 63 0.41 30.27 -6.95
CA ASP A 63 0.89 30.51 -5.59
C ASP A 63 0.34 29.51 -4.56
N THR A 64 0.33 28.24 -4.95
CA THR A 64 -0.03 27.13 -4.05
C THR A 64 1.04 26.05 -4.02
N THR A 65 1.03 25.22 -2.99
CA THR A 65 1.89 24.03 -2.85
C THR A 65 1.03 22.79 -2.70
N ILE A 66 1.40 21.74 -3.42
CA ILE A 66 0.85 20.40 -3.19
C ILE A 66 1.76 19.68 -2.20
N LEU A 67 1.17 19.27 -1.10
CA LEU A 67 1.79 18.37 -0.14
C LEU A 67 1.31 16.95 -0.40
N VAL A 68 2.19 15.98 -0.18
CA VAL A 68 1.82 14.58 0.01
C VAL A 68 1.86 14.25 1.49
N GLY A 69 0.77 13.71 2.01
CA GLY A 69 0.64 13.26 3.40
C GLY A 69 0.49 11.75 3.50
N PHE A 70 0.90 11.20 4.63
CA PHE A 70 0.77 9.80 4.97
C PHE A 70 0.27 9.64 6.40
N GLY A 71 -0.62 8.68 6.59
CA GLY A 71 -1.09 8.29 7.92
C GLY A 71 -1.14 6.77 8.06
N SER A 72 -1.27 6.31 9.29
CA SER A 72 -1.22 4.89 9.63
C SER A 72 -2.58 4.21 9.67
N ASP A 73 -3.68 4.99 9.72
CA ASP A 73 -5.03 4.45 9.87
C ASP A 73 -6.04 5.29 9.07
N HIS A 74 -6.52 4.74 7.96
CA HIS A 74 -7.47 5.37 7.06
C HIS A 74 -8.83 5.66 7.72
N THR A 75 -9.18 4.96 8.80
CA THR A 75 -10.46 5.15 9.49
C THR A 75 -10.53 6.41 10.34
N THR A 76 -9.39 7.10 10.52
CA THR A 76 -9.25 8.29 11.37
C THR A 76 -9.45 9.61 10.63
N ILE A 77 -9.63 9.57 9.31
CA ILE A 77 -9.69 10.75 8.45
C ILE A 77 -10.60 10.49 7.25
N ASP A 78 -11.34 11.51 6.85
CA ASP A 78 -11.96 11.57 5.53
C ASP A 78 -11.02 12.32 4.57
N LEU A 79 -10.56 11.64 3.53
CA LEU A 79 -9.53 12.16 2.61
C LEU A 79 -10.03 13.30 1.71
N ASP A 80 -11.34 13.48 1.62
CA ASP A 80 -11.98 14.53 0.82
C ASP A 80 -12.63 15.63 1.72
N ASP A 81 -12.59 15.47 3.05
CA ASP A 81 -13.04 16.50 3.99
C ASP A 81 -11.96 17.56 4.21
N ARG A 82 -12.01 18.64 3.39
CA ARG A 82 -11.07 19.76 3.46
C ARG A 82 -11.00 20.40 4.84
N ASP A 83 -12.14 20.57 5.53
CA ASP A 83 -12.17 21.26 6.82
C ASP A 83 -11.52 20.43 7.91
N GLN A 84 -11.77 19.12 7.93
CA GLN A 84 -11.09 18.19 8.83
C GLN A 84 -9.56 18.20 8.59
N VAL A 85 -9.14 18.15 7.33
CA VAL A 85 -7.71 18.17 6.98
C VAL A 85 -7.05 19.48 7.36
N ASP A 86 -7.72 20.62 7.17
CA ASP A 86 -7.23 21.95 7.57
C ASP A 86 -7.03 22.04 9.08
N GLU A 87 -8.00 21.56 9.87
CA GLU A 87 -7.86 21.48 11.34
C GLU A 87 -6.70 20.61 11.78
N LEU A 88 -6.49 19.45 11.13
CA LEU A 88 -5.39 18.55 11.42
C LEU A 88 -4.04 19.19 11.10
N VAL A 89 -3.90 19.83 9.94
CA VAL A 89 -2.68 20.54 9.54
C VAL A 89 -2.36 21.68 10.49
N LYS A 90 -3.35 22.45 10.90
CA LYS A 90 -3.18 23.60 11.83
C LYS A 90 -2.73 23.20 13.23
N ARG A 91 -2.92 21.97 13.67
CA ARG A 91 -2.39 21.50 14.97
C ARG A 91 -0.88 21.58 15.08
N TRP A 92 -0.16 21.54 13.98
CA TRP A 92 1.31 21.60 13.95
C TRP A 92 1.89 22.67 13.02
N ARG A 93 1.09 23.21 12.11
CA ARG A 93 1.44 24.35 11.25
C ARG A 93 0.25 25.31 11.13
N PRO A 94 -0.02 26.09 12.19
CA PRO A 94 -1.19 26.98 12.26
C PRO A 94 -1.17 28.11 11.22
N ASP A 95 -0.03 28.34 10.60
CA ASP A 95 0.20 29.31 9.52
C ASP A 95 -0.22 28.80 8.13
N LEU A 96 -0.47 27.48 7.98
CA LEU A 96 -0.91 26.92 6.70
C LEU A 96 -2.43 27.00 6.55
N GLU A 97 -2.86 27.22 5.32
CA GLU A 97 -4.27 27.21 4.93
C GLU A 97 -4.50 26.14 3.85
N VAL A 98 -5.30 25.15 4.15
CA VAL A 98 -5.68 24.10 3.20
C VAL A 98 -6.75 24.64 2.26
N VAL A 99 -6.49 24.56 0.96
CA VAL A 99 -7.42 24.96 -0.11
C VAL A 99 -8.28 23.79 -0.54
N GLU A 100 -7.63 22.62 -0.73
CA GLU A 100 -8.24 21.41 -1.24
C GLU A 100 -7.47 20.20 -0.74
N CYS A 101 -8.14 19.06 -0.60
CA CYS A 101 -7.49 17.80 -0.34
C CYS A 101 -8.21 16.67 -1.09
N THR A 102 -7.49 15.60 -1.36
CA THR A 102 -8.07 14.38 -1.94
C THR A 102 -7.16 13.18 -1.73
N GLY A 103 -7.74 12.01 -1.80
CA GLY A 103 -7.04 10.74 -1.75
C GLY A 103 -7.93 9.58 -2.15
N HIS A 104 -7.34 8.40 -2.30
CA HIS A 104 -8.11 7.18 -2.49
C HIS A 104 -7.96 6.29 -1.27
N ASP A 105 -9.07 5.92 -0.65
CA ASP A 105 -9.09 5.00 0.48
C ASP A 105 -8.95 3.54 0.00
N TRP A 106 -7.69 3.12 -0.17
CA TRP A 106 -7.35 1.76 -0.56
C TRP A 106 -7.73 0.72 0.48
N GLY A 107 -7.86 1.11 1.75
CA GLY A 107 -8.28 0.24 2.84
C GLY A 107 -9.76 -0.13 2.73
N ALA A 108 -10.60 0.83 2.41
CA ALA A 108 -12.03 0.63 2.18
C ALA A 108 -12.35 0.12 0.77
N ASP A 109 -11.42 0.25 -0.19
CA ASP A 109 -11.61 -0.19 -1.57
C ASP A 109 -11.88 -1.70 -1.65
N PRO A 110 -13.00 -2.13 -2.27
CA PRO A 110 -13.39 -3.53 -2.32
C PRO A 110 -12.43 -4.42 -3.13
N TRP A 111 -11.62 -3.85 -4.01
CA TRP A 111 -10.67 -4.60 -4.86
C TRP A 111 -9.26 -4.63 -4.28
N SER A 112 -8.94 -3.71 -3.39
CA SER A 112 -7.65 -3.64 -2.68
C SER A 112 -7.77 -4.16 -1.24
N GLY A 113 -8.51 -3.47 -0.38
CA GLY A 113 -8.71 -3.81 1.02
C GLY A 113 -7.46 -3.68 1.89
N GLN A 114 -6.41 -3.07 1.35
CA GLN A 114 -5.14 -2.80 2.05
C GLN A 114 -4.29 -1.80 1.28
N THR A 115 -3.24 -1.29 1.90
CA THR A 115 -2.25 -0.43 1.25
C THR A 115 -0.94 -1.17 1.01
N TRP A 116 0.00 -1.16 1.94
CA TRP A 116 1.28 -1.87 1.80
C TRP A 116 1.21 -3.27 2.42
N ALA A 117 2.01 -4.21 1.88
CA ALA A 117 2.19 -5.51 2.51
C ALA A 117 3.01 -5.37 3.80
N THR A 118 2.33 -5.25 4.93
CA THR A 118 2.94 -5.24 6.25
C THR A 118 2.51 -6.48 7.01
N PRO A 119 3.28 -7.59 6.93
CA PRO A 119 2.94 -8.83 7.60
C PRO A 119 2.83 -8.64 9.11
N ARG A 120 1.90 -9.36 9.73
CA ARG A 120 1.81 -9.45 11.18
C ARG A 120 2.97 -10.28 11.73
N SER A 121 3.19 -10.20 13.05
CA SER A 121 4.22 -11.02 13.72
C SER A 121 4.01 -12.51 13.41
N GLY A 122 5.07 -13.20 12.98
CA GLY A 122 5.05 -14.62 12.59
C GLY A 122 4.70 -14.89 11.12
N GLN A 123 3.82 -14.09 10.49
CA GLN A 123 3.36 -14.34 9.11
C GLN A 123 4.49 -14.40 8.08
N PHE A 124 5.53 -13.58 8.25
CA PHE A 124 6.66 -13.55 7.30
C PHE A 124 7.44 -14.86 7.31
N LEU A 125 7.64 -15.45 8.45
CA LEU A 125 8.41 -16.70 8.58
C LEU A 125 7.58 -17.93 8.19
N GLU A 126 6.33 -17.98 8.59
CA GLU A 126 5.49 -19.17 8.50
C GLU A 126 4.64 -19.22 7.23
N GLY A 127 4.13 -18.06 6.78
CA GLY A 127 3.16 -17.98 5.69
C GLY A 127 3.73 -17.52 4.36
N TRP A 128 4.69 -16.59 4.36
CA TRP A 128 5.15 -15.94 3.14
C TRP A 128 5.78 -16.87 2.11
N SER A 129 6.53 -17.88 2.57
CA SER A 129 7.15 -18.87 1.71
C SER A 129 6.13 -19.74 0.95
N LEU A 130 4.93 -19.94 1.51
CA LEU A 130 3.88 -20.74 0.92
C LEU A 130 3.31 -20.14 -0.37
N PHE A 131 3.36 -18.81 -0.49
CA PHE A 131 2.90 -18.10 -1.69
C PHE A 131 3.99 -18.00 -2.76
N ARG A 132 5.25 -18.23 -2.41
CA ARG A 132 6.39 -18.24 -3.36
C ARG A 132 6.62 -19.60 -3.99
N GLY A 133 6.08 -20.65 -3.41
CA GLY A 133 6.20 -22.01 -3.89
C GLY A 133 5.32 -22.29 -5.11
N THR A 134 5.67 -23.32 -5.83
CA THR A 134 4.84 -23.87 -6.91
C THR A 134 3.69 -24.67 -6.29
N GLN A 135 2.53 -24.05 -6.20
CA GLN A 135 1.32 -24.77 -5.83
C GLN A 135 0.53 -25.10 -7.08
N SER A 136 0.71 -26.30 -7.59
CA SER A 136 0.04 -26.78 -8.80
C SER A 136 0.21 -25.80 -9.99
N ARG A 137 -0.85 -25.20 -10.48
CA ARG A 137 -0.87 -24.27 -11.62
C ARG A 137 -0.99 -22.80 -11.21
N LEU A 138 -1.07 -22.50 -9.89
CA LEU A 138 -1.21 -21.14 -9.37
C LEU A 138 0.13 -20.50 -9.10
N ARG A 139 0.29 -19.26 -9.50
CA ARG A 139 1.47 -18.42 -9.23
C ARG A 139 1.01 -17.06 -8.76
N PHE A 140 1.76 -16.47 -7.85
CA PHE A 140 1.54 -15.12 -7.34
C PHE A 140 2.65 -14.21 -7.84
N ALA A 141 2.26 -13.01 -8.28
CA ALA A 141 3.17 -11.93 -8.64
C ALA A 141 2.58 -10.61 -8.17
N GLY A 142 3.44 -9.64 -7.92
CA GLY A 142 3.07 -8.31 -7.39
C GLY A 142 4.12 -7.82 -6.41
N ALA A 143 4.06 -6.55 -6.04
CA ALA A 143 5.02 -5.93 -5.13
C ALA A 143 5.10 -6.66 -3.79
N ASP A 144 3.99 -7.18 -3.29
CA ASP A 144 3.88 -7.89 -2.01
C ASP A 144 4.73 -9.17 -1.97
N TRP A 145 5.07 -9.74 -3.12
CA TRP A 145 5.83 -10.98 -3.25
C TRP A 145 7.30 -10.78 -3.55
N ALA A 146 7.75 -9.54 -3.73
CA ALA A 146 9.14 -9.20 -4.03
C ALA A 146 10.08 -9.47 -2.85
N LYS A 147 11.39 -9.47 -3.14
CA LYS A 147 12.44 -9.77 -2.17
C LYS A 147 13.16 -8.48 -1.74
N GLY A 148 13.55 -8.44 -0.46
CA GLY A 148 14.39 -7.38 0.06
C GLY A 148 13.80 -5.98 -0.07
N TRP A 149 14.62 -5.02 -0.49
CA TRP A 149 14.23 -3.63 -0.61
C TRP A 149 13.22 -3.33 -1.72
N ASN A 150 13.04 -4.26 -2.67
CA ASN A 150 12.05 -4.14 -3.73
C ASN A 150 10.63 -4.52 -3.28
N GLY A 151 10.47 -4.98 -2.04
CA GLY A 151 9.16 -5.27 -1.48
C GLY A 151 8.27 -4.03 -1.43
N VAL A 152 6.97 -4.22 -1.69
CA VAL A 152 5.89 -3.22 -1.62
C VAL A 152 6.04 -1.98 -2.52
N VAL A 153 6.93 -2.01 -3.52
CA VAL A 153 7.14 -0.92 -4.50
C VAL A 153 7.02 -1.42 -5.94
N VAL A 154 6.96 -0.49 -6.89
CA VAL A 154 6.78 -0.81 -8.33
C VAL A 154 7.86 -1.73 -8.87
N ASP A 155 9.12 -1.50 -8.49
CA ASP A 155 10.25 -2.36 -8.92
C ASP A 155 10.04 -3.82 -8.52
N GLY A 156 9.51 -4.06 -7.33
CA GLY A 156 9.19 -5.40 -6.86
C GLY A 156 8.05 -6.06 -7.62
N ALA A 157 7.05 -5.28 -8.05
CA ALA A 157 5.99 -5.79 -8.91
C ALA A 157 6.54 -6.23 -10.27
N ILE A 158 7.45 -5.45 -10.86
CA ILE A 158 8.14 -5.79 -12.12
C ILE A 158 9.02 -7.03 -11.94
N GLU A 159 9.85 -7.06 -10.89
CA GLU A 159 10.73 -8.18 -10.56
C GLU A 159 9.95 -9.51 -10.47
N THR A 160 8.91 -9.53 -9.68
CA THR A 160 8.11 -10.75 -9.47
C THR A 160 7.33 -11.15 -10.70
N GLY A 161 6.81 -10.18 -11.46
CA GLY A 161 6.14 -10.43 -12.74
C GLY A 161 7.07 -11.14 -13.73
N ILE A 162 8.27 -10.61 -13.95
CA ILE A 162 9.28 -11.18 -14.85
C ILE A 162 9.73 -12.56 -14.37
N THR A 163 10.05 -12.70 -13.08
CA THR A 163 10.55 -13.96 -12.51
C THR A 163 9.50 -15.06 -12.61
N THR A 164 8.25 -14.74 -12.27
CA THR A 164 7.14 -15.69 -12.35
C THR A 164 6.86 -16.12 -13.79
N ALA A 165 6.85 -15.18 -14.74
CA ALA A 165 6.63 -15.49 -16.15
C ALA A 165 7.74 -16.39 -16.72
N ARG A 166 9.00 -16.12 -16.39
CA ARG A 166 10.14 -16.97 -16.82
C ARG A 166 10.01 -18.39 -16.27
N GLY A 167 9.71 -18.53 -14.98
CA GLY A 167 9.49 -19.85 -14.37
C GLY A 167 8.38 -20.65 -15.05
N LEU A 168 7.25 -20.00 -15.37
CA LEU A 168 6.17 -20.65 -16.12
C LEU A 168 6.58 -21.08 -17.53
N ILE A 169 7.35 -20.27 -18.24
CA ILE A 169 7.85 -20.62 -19.58
C ILE A 169 8.77 -21.86 -19.53
N GLU A 170 9.65 -21.93 -18.55
CA GLU A 170 10.54 -23.08 -18.33
C GLU A 170 9.74 -24.36 -18.03
N GLU A 171 8.76 -24.28 -17.14
CA GLU A 171 7.87 -25.40 -16.83
C GLU A 171 7.09 -25.90 -18.07
N PHE A 172 6.52 -24.98 -18.86
CA PHE A 172 5.81 -25.35 -20.08
C PHE A 172 6.72 -25.99 -21.14
N ARG A 173 7.98 -25.57 -21.25
CA ARG A 173 8.96 -26.20 -22.15
C ARG A 173 9.28 -27.63 -21.69
N ALA A 174 9.58 -27.80 -20.40
CA ALA A 174 9.86 -29.11 -19.84
C ALA A 174 8.67 -30.10 -20.01
N MET A 175 7.44 -29.61 -19.87
CA MET A 175 6.24 -30.44 -20.09
C MET A 175 6.01 -30.86 -21.55
N LYS A 176 6.57 -30.14 -22.53
CA LYS A 176 6.49 -30.51 -23.96
C LYS A 176 7.56 -31.48 -24.39
N GLU A 177 8.65 -31.57 -23.63
CA GLU A 177 9.80 -32.44 -23.91
C GLU A 177 9.67 -33.80 -23.21
N ALA A 178 8.73 -33.93 -22.26
CA ALA A 178 8.39 -35.16 -21.54
C ALA A 178 7.23 -35.92 -22.18
#